data_8291b59836a4a9a1866fa8739eeb248f
#
_entry.id   8291b59836a4a9a1866fa8739eeb248f
#
_cell.length_a   1.000
_cell.length_b   1.000
_cell.length_c   1.000
_cell.angle_alpha   90.00
_cell.angle_beta   90.00
_cell.angle_gamma   90.00
#
_symmetry.space_group_name_H-M   'P 1'
#
loop_
_entity.id
_entity.type
_entity.pdbx_description
1 polymer ?
#
loop_
_entity_poly.entity_id
_entity_poly.type
_entity_poly.pdbx_seq_one_letter_code
_entity_poly.pdbx_strand_id
1 'polypeptide(L)'
;MERILIGILMMTLIAGCGAPARIAESPTASGAVEPVQFLALGDSYTIGEAVAADARWPMQLVAQLRARGVAVNEPQIIARTGWTTDELDAGIDAAAPQGRFALVSLLIGVNNQYRGRSAEEYRGQFRGLLSRAVRFAGGDARRILVLSIPDWGVTPFAQGRAPARIAAEIDAFNAINRAEATAVGARYVDVTPVSRRATTDPTLIADDGLHPSGAMYAEWARLALPEVLAALGY
;
A
#
# COMPACT_ATOMS: atom_id res chain seq x y z
N MET A 1 5.43 103.15 -21.64
CA MET A 1 5.59 102.29 -22.83
C MET A 1 6.82 101.42 -22.55
N GLU A 2 6.61 100.36 -21.82
CA GLU A 2 7.70 99.47 -21.41
C GLU A 2 7.64 98.20 -22.28
N ARG A 3 8.79 97.81 -22.80
CA ARG A 3 8.99 96.64 -23.61
C ARG A 3 9.46 95.50 -22.73
N ILE A 4 8.67 94.44 -22.61
CA ILE A 4 9.00 93.22 -21.91
C ILE A 4 9.74 92.34 -22.88
N LEU A 5 10.98 91.96 -22.54
CA LEU A 5 11.75 90.95 -23.21
C LEU A 5 11.39 89.53 -22.59
N ILE A 6 10.91 88.65 -23.43
CA ILE A 6 10.66 87.24 -23.05
C ILE A 6 11.93 86.46 -23.41
N GLY A 7 12.64 85.97 -22.38
CA GLY A 7 13.75 85.03 -22.55
C GLY A 7 13.25 83.62 -22.72
N ILE A 8 13.62 82.99 -23.82
CA ILE A 8 13.33 81.55 -24.06
C ILE A 8 14.43 80.71 -23.44
N LEU A 9 14.05 79.92 -22.40
CA LEU A 9 14.96 78.95 -21.78
C LEU A 9 14.84 77.61 -22.54
N MET A 10 15.93 77.24 -23.20
CA MET A 10 16.06 75.99 -23.97
C MET A 10 16.40 74.89 -23.02
N MET A 11 15.48 73.95 -22.74
CA MET A 11 15.66 72.78 -21.84
C MET A 11 16.09 71.61 -22.69
N THR A 12 17.38 71.20 -22.57
CA THR A 12 17.93 70.02 -23.22
C THR A 12 17.48 68.77 -22.46
N LEU A 13 16.63 67.95 -23.09
CA LEU A 13 16.29 66.62 -22.60
C LEU A 13 17.44 65.64 -22.91
N ILE A 14 18.08 65.12 -21.88
CA ILE A 14 19.01 63.98 -21.99
C ILE A 14 18.16 62.69 -21.88
N ALA A 15 17.99 62.01 -23.02
CA ALA A 15 17.37 60.67 -23.05
C ALA A 15 18.35 59.64 -22.51
N GLY A 16 18.18 59.23 -21.25
CA GLY A 16 18.88 58.07 -20.68
C GLY A 16 18.25 56.78 -21.17
N CYS A 17 18.92 56.00 -22.02
CA CYS A 17 18.57 54.63 -22.34
C CYS A 17 18.81 53.76 -21.11
N GLY A 18 17.78 53.54 -20.28
CA GLY A 18 17.78 52.49 -19.27
C GLY A 18 17.53 51.13 -19.93
N ALA A 19 18.56 50.26 -19.98
CA ALA A 19 18.35 48.87 -20.36
C ALA A 19 17.42 48.17 -19.35
N PRO A 20 16.45 47.35 -19.80
CA PRO A 20 15.58 46.64 -18.86
C PRO A 20 16.43 45.64 -18.04
N ALA A 21 16.37 45.76 -16.72
CA ALA A 21 16.94 44.79 -15.80
C ALA A 21 16.28 43.44 -16.08
N ARG A 22 17.09 42.45 -16.52
CA ARG A 22 16.67 41.05 -16.55
C ARG A 22 16.39 40.64 -15.13
N ILE A 23 15.12 40.36 -14.81
CA ILE A 23 14.72 39.66 -13.61
C ILE A 23 15.33 38.26 -13.77
N ALA A 24 16.34 37.96 -12.97
CA ALA A 24 16.86 36.61 -12.86
C ALA A 24 15.71 35.74 -12.32
N GLU A 25 15.18 34.86 -13.15
CA GLU A 25 14.30 33.80 -12.70
C GLU A 25 15.07 32.99 -11.66
N SER A 26 14.60 33.05 -10.41
CA SER A 26 15.09 32.16 -9.36
C SER A 26 14.92 30.73 -9.85
N PRO A 27 15.91 29.83 -9.69
CA PRO A 27 15.75 28.44 -10.10
C PRO A 27 14.55 27.87 -9.35
N THR A 28 13.55 27.45 -10.11
CA THR A 28 12.40 26.71 -9.61
C THR A 28 12.90 25.60 -8.71
N ALA A 29 12.36 25.58 -7.49
CA ALA A 29 12.67 24.60 -6.48
C ALA A 29 12.75 23.19 -7.10
N SER A 30 13.85 22.50 -6.85
CA SER A 30 14.05 21.08 -7.13
C SER A 30 12.75 20.35 -6.81
N GLY A 31 12.12 19.71 -7.80
CA GLY A 31 10.86 18.99 -7.62
C GLY A 31 11.03 17.96 -6.54
N ALA A 32 10.57 18.27 -5.33
CA ALA A 32 10.50 17.31 -4.23
C ALA A 32 9.64 16.14 -4.74
N VAL A 33 10.22 14.95 -4.80
CA VAL A 33 9.48 13.75 -5.16
C VAL A 33 8.42 13.54 -4.09
N GLU A 34 7.14 13.62 -4.49
CA GLU A 34 6.03 13.38 -3.57
C GLU A 34 6.15 11.97 -2.97
N PRO A 35 6.03 11.84 -1.65
CA PRO A 35 6.12 10.53 -1.01
C PRO A 35 5.03 9.57 -1.50
N VAL A 36 5.39 8.32 -1.70
CA VAL A 36 4.47 7.25 -2.06
C VAL A 36 3.34 7.15 -1.04
N GLN A 37 2.10 7.27 -1.49
CA GLN A 37 0.92 7.00 -0.68
C GLN A 37 0.61 5.50 -0.77
N PHE A 38 0.58 4.82 0.39
CA PHE A 38 0.32 3.40 0.49
C PHE A 38 -0.99 3.12 1.24
N LEU A 39 -1.90 2.34 0.64
CA LEU A 39 -3.15 1.86 1.24
C LEU A 39 -3.04 0.35 1.47
N ALA A 40 -3.18 -0.11 2.72
CA ALA A 40 -3.17 -1.52 3.08
C ALA A 40 -4.56 -1.99 3.52
N LEU A 41 -5.14 -2.90 2.73
CA LEU A 41 -6.49 -3.45 2.92
C LEU A 41 -6.42 -4.88 3.42
N GLY A 42 -7.22 -5.23 4.45
CA GLY A 42 -7.20 -6.61 4.92
C GLY A 42 -7.97 -6.89 6.21
N ASP A 43 -7.45 -7.86 6.94
CA ASP A 43 -7.98 -8.35 8.21
C ASP A 43 -6.92 -8.27 9.33
N SER A 44 -6.97 -9.19 10.32
CA SER A 44 -6.00 -9.26 11.41
C SER A 44 -4.55 -9.41 10.96
N TYR A 45 -4.30 -10.05 9.83
CA TYR A 45 -2.96 -10.20 9.26
C TYR A 45 -2.41 -8.88 8.72
N THR A 46 -3.26 -7.96 8.30
CA THR A 46 -2.84 -6.63 7.82
C THR A 46 -2.74 -5.63 8.97
N ILE A 47 -3.67 -5.67 9.93
CA ILE A 47 -3.58 -4.82 11.13
C ILE A 47 -2.43 -5.25 12.05
N GLY A 48 -1.92 -6.47 11.89
CA GLY A 48 -0.84 -7.02 12.72
C GLY A 48 -1.31 -7.32 14.12
N GLU A 49 -2.33 -8.18 14.24
CA GLU A 49 -2.83 -8.64 15.55
C GLU A 49 -1.67 -9.28 16.33
N ALA A 50 -1.65 -9.05 17.65
CA ALA A 50 -0.66 -9.57 18.59
C ALA A 50 0.80 -9.12 18.40
N VAL A 51 1.07 -8.12 17.55
CA VAL A 51 2.41 -7.52 17.42
C VAL A 51 2.38 -5.99 17.58
N ALA A 52 3.53 -5.41 17.92
CA ALA A 52 3.69 -3.96 17.99
C ALA A 52 3.47 -3.32 16.60
N ALA A 53 3.07 -2.06 16.58
CA ALA A 53 2.70 -1.36 15.35
C ALA A 53 3.81 -1.35 14.28
N ASP A 54 5.05 -1.18 14.68
CA ASP A 54 6.24 -1.17 13.83
C ASP A 54 6.62 -2.57 13.32
N ALA A 55 6.18 -3.64 14.01
CA ALA A 55 6.42 -5.02 13.63
C ALA A 55 5.40 -5.57 12.61
N ARG A 56 4.34 -4.82 12.25
CA ARG A 56 3.37 -5.18 11.22
C ARG A 56 4.03 -5.24 9.85
N TRP A 57 3.66 -6.18 8.99
CA TRP A 57 4.29 -6.31 7.67
C TRP A 57 4.21 -5.03 6.81
N PRO A 58 3.10 -4.24 6.79
CA PRO A 58 3.07 -3.01 5.99
C PRO A 58 4.07 -1.97 6.49
N MET A 59 4.25 -1.86 7.82
CA MET A 59 5.22 -0.94 8.43
C MET A 59 6.66 -1.37 8.17
N GLN A 60 6.95 -2.67 8.27
CA GLN A 60 8.26 -3.22 7.94
C GLN A 60 8.61 -3.07 6.45
N LEU A 61 7.62 -3.21 5.57
CA LEU A 61 7.79 -2.94 4.14
C LEU A 61 8.16 -1.47 3.90
N VAL A 62 7.46 -0.54 4.55
CA VAL A 62 7.78 0.90 4.50
C VAL A 62 9.21 1.17 5.00
N ALA A 63 9.61 0.57 6.11
CA ALA A 63 10.97 0.70 6.63
C ALA A 63 12.02 0.20 5.61
N GLN A 64 11.77 -0.94 4.96
CA GLN A 64 12.66 -1.48 3.93
C GLN A 64 12.72 -0.62 2.66
N LEU A 65 11.61 -0.01 2.25
CA LEU A 65 11.55 0.94 1.13
C LEU A 65 12.35 2.21 1.44
N ARG A 66 12.15 2.79 2.64
CA ARG A 66 12.89 3.97 3.09
C ARG A 66 14.40 3.71 3.16
N ALA A 67 14.80 2.53 3.62
CA ALA A 67 16.22 2.12 3.64
C ALA A 67 16.85 2.03 2.24
N ARG A 68 16.03 1.98 1.18
CA ARG A 68 16.45 2.03 -0.24
C ARG A 68 16.27 3.40 -0.89
N GLY A 69 16.02 4.44 -0.10
CA GLY A 69 15.86 5.81 -0.59
C GLY A 69 14.49 6.11 -1.22
N VAL A 70 13.51 5.21 -1.10
CA VAL A 70 12.15 5.48 -1.57
C VAL A 70 11.43 6.35 -0.54
N ALA A 71 11.03 7.56 -0.95
CA ALA A 71 10.20 8.41 -0.11
C ALA A 71 8.79 7.81 -0.06
N VAL A 72 8.38 7.30 1.10
CA VAL A 72 7.08 6.66 1.32
C VAL A 72 6.49 7.05 2.66
N ASN A 73 5.21 7.40 2.69
CA ASN A 73 4.48 7.69 3.92
C ASN A 73 4.16 6.40 4.69
N GLU A 74 3.77 6.53 5.94
CA GLU A 74 3.18 5.41 6.66
C GLU A 74 1.91 4.94 5.93
N PRO A 75 1.62 3.62 5.93
CA PRO A 75 0.47 3.11 5.22
C PRO A 75 -0.83 3.55 5.92
N GLN A 76 -1.81 3.97 5.12
CA GLN A 76 -3.18 4.00 5.59
C GLN A 76 -3.68 2.56 5.65
N ILE A 77 -4.01 2.06 6.84
CA ILE A 77 -4.48 0.69 7.04
C ILE A 77 -5.99 0.70 7.22
N ILE A 78 -6.71 -0.04 6.38
CA ILE A 78 -8.13 -0.34 6.51
C ILE A 78 -8.25 -1.85 6.67
N ALA A 79 -8.25 -2.29 7.92
CA ALA A 79 -8.25 -3.70 8.29
C ALA A 79 -8.77 -3.86 9.72
N ARG A 80 -9.39 -5.00 10.00
CA ARG A 80 -9.85 -5.35 11.34
C ARG A 80 -9.84 -6.85 11.55
N THR A 81 -9.55 -7.27 12.77
CA THR A 81 -9.58 -8.66 13.20
C THR A 81 -10.95 -9.28 12.91
N GLY A 82 -10.92 -10.44 12.29
CA GLY A 82 -12.11 -11.24 11.99
C GLY A 82 -12.82 -10.86 10.69
N TRP A 83 -12.45 -9.80 9.99
CA TRP A 83 -13.12 -9.37 8.76
C TRP A 83 -13.04 -10.41 7.64
N THR A 84 -14.20 -10.65 7.05
CA THR A 84 -14.39 -11.32 5.76
C THR A 84 -14.33 -10.32 4.62
N THR A 85 -14.41 -10.79 3.39
CA THR A 85 -14.37 -9.93 2.19
C THR A 85 -15.49 -8.88 2.15
N ASP A 86 -16.72 -9.24 2.53
CA ASP A 86 -17.87 -8.32 2.60
C ASP A 86 -17.73 -7.31 3.77
N GLU A 87 -17.18 -7.74 4.91
CA GLU A 87 -16.93 -6.87 6.06
C GLU A 87 -15.81 -5.87 5.75
N LEU A 88 -14.76 -6.28 5.02
CA LEU A 88 -13.74 -5.35 4.50
C LEU A 88 -14.33 -4.35 3.51
N ASP A 89 -15.22 -4.79 2.61
CA ASP A 89 -15.87 -3.91 1.64
C ASP A 89 -16.67 -2.81 2.34
N ALA A 90 -17.45 -3.18 3.35
CA ALA A 90 -18.18 -2.23 4.20
C ALA A 90 -17.21 -1.32 5.01
N GLY A 91 -16.10 -1.88 5.50
CA GLY A 91 -15.06 -1.11 6.19
C GLY A 91 -14.40 -0.05 5.32
N ILE A 92 -14.18 -0.35 4.04
CA ILE A 92 -13.67 0.62 3.07
C ILE A 92 -14.69 1.73 2.83
N ASP A 93 -15.99 1.42 2.74
CA ASP A 93 -17.04 2.42 2.59
C ASP A 93 -17.09 3.36 3.81
N ALA A 94 -17.00 2.80 5.01
CA ALA A 94 -17.01 3.57 6.25
C ALA A 94 -15.76 4.47 6.39
N ALA A 95 -14.58 3.97 5.98
CA ALA A 95 -13.33 4.72 6.04
C ALA A 95 -13.22 5.78 4.94
N ALA A 96 -13.92 5.61 3.82
CA ALA A 96 -13.99 6.51 2.68
C ALA A 96 -12.60 7.08 2.27
N PRO A 97 -11.58 6.23 1.98
CA PRO A 97 -10.23 6.70 1.69
C PRO A 97 -10.22 7.65 0.50
N GLN A 98 -9.55 8.79 0.66
CA GLN A 98 -9.52 9.85 -0.34
C GLN A 98 -8.20 9.87 -1.09
N GLY A 99 -8.27 10.34 -2.35
CA GLY A 99 -7.09 10.53 -3.18
C GLY A 99 -6.69 9.29 -3.97
N ARG A 100 -5.47 9.33 -4.52
CA ARG A 100 -4.86 8.26 -5.29
C ARG A 100 -3.68 7.68 -4.53
N PHE A 101 -3.60 6.36 -4.48
CA PHE A 101 -2.49 5.67 -3.85
C PHE A 101 -1.52 5.14 -4.91
N ALA A 102 -0.23 5.34 -4.68
CA ALA A 102 0.81 4.82 -5.55
C ALA A 102 1.08 3.31 -5.31
N LEU A 103 0.61 2.80 -4.18
CA LEU A 103 0.63 1.38 -3.83
C LEU A 103 -0.65 1.03 -3.08
N VAL A 104 -1.29 -0.09 -3.44
CA VAL A 104 -2.42 -0.65 -2.68
C VAL A 104 -2.15 -2.12 -2.46
N SER A 105 -2.26 -2.60 -1.21
CA SER A 105 -2.19 -4.03 -0.92
C SER A 105 -3.53 -4.60 -0.49
N LEU A 106 -3.74 -5.89 -0.79
CA LEU A 106 -4.92 -6.64 -0.42
C LEU A 106 -4.51 -8.01 0.13
N LEU A 107 -4.81 -8.26 1.40
CA LEU A 107 -4.67 -9.56 2.08
C LEU A 107 -5.94 -9.82 2.86
N ILE A 108 -6.79 -10.71 2.36
CA ILE A 108 -8.11 -11.01 2.92
C ILE A 108 -8.54 -12.43 2.53
N GLY A 109 -9.37 -13.07 3.34
CA GLY A 109 -10.04 -14.31 2.97
C GLY A 109 -9.90 -15.44 3.99
N VAL A 110 -8.97 -15.35 4.95
CA VAL A 110 -8.83 -16.36 5.99
C VAL A 110 -10.13 -16.53 6.77
N ASN A 111 -10.83 -15.44 7.08
CA ASN A 111 -12.08 -15.50 7.83
C ASN A 111 -13.25 -16.02 6.98
N ASN A 112 -13.24 -15.86 5.66
CA ASN A 112 -14.19 -16.53 4.77
C ASN A 112 -13.98 -18.05 4.84
N GLN A 113 -12.74 -18.54 4.74
CA GLN A 113 -12.40 -19.96 4.85
C GLN A 113 -12.76 -20.47 6.25
N TYR A 114 -12.35 -19.79 7.32
CA TYR A 114 -12.59 -20.19 8.71
C TYR A 114 -14.09 -20.31 9.03
N ARG A 115 -14.94 -19.43 8.47
CA ARG A 115 -16.41 -19.44 8.61
C ARG A 115 -17.10 -20.38 7.61
N GLY A 116 -16.33 -21.13 6.77
CA GLY A 116 -16.87 -22.11 5.82
C GLY A 116 -17.66 -21.48 4.67
N ARG A 117 -17.37 -20.23 4.28
CA ARG A 117 -18.00 -19.61 3.12
C ARG A 117 -17.54 -20.28 1.83
N SER A 118 -18.39 -20.32 0.82
CA SER A 118 -18.08 -20.99 -0.44
C SER A 118 -16.97 -20.28 -1.23
N ALA A 119 -16.20 -21.04 -1.98
CA ALA A 119 -15.18 -20.51 -2.88
C ALA A 119 -15.77 -19.62 -3.99
N GLU A 120 -17.00 -19.88 -4.42
CA GLU A 120 -17.69 -19.09 -5.45
C GLU A 120 -18.08 -17.71 -4.91
N GLU A 121 -18.71 -17.66 -3.74
CA GLU A 121 -19.03 -16.39 -3.04
C GLU A 121 -17.76 -15.59 -2.81
N TYR A 122 -16.72 -16.23 -2.26
CA TYR A 122 -15.43 -15.61 -2.02
C TYR A 122 -14.83 -15.00 -3.29
N ARG A 123 -14.79 -15.75 -4.40
CA ARG A 123 -14.28 -15.26 -5.69
C ARG A 123 -15.00 -13.99 -6.15
N GLY A 124 -16.33 -13.96 -6.06
CA GLY A 124 -17.12 -12.80 -6.45
C GLY A 124 -16.78 -11.57 -5.63
N GLN A 125 -16.73 -11.72 -4.30
CA GLN A 125 -16.42 -10.64 -3.35
C GLN A 125 -14.96 -10.18 -3.49
N PHE A 126 -14.00 -11.11 -3.61
CA PHE A 126 -12.58 -10.78 -3.80
C PHE A 126 -12.34 -9.99 -5.09
N ARG A 127 -13.00 -10.36 -6.18
CA ARG A 127 -12.97 -9.60 -7.45
C ARG A 127 -13.52 -8.18 -7.27
N GLY A 128 -14.57 -8.01 -6.50
CA GLY A 128 -15.11 -6.69 -6.13
C GLY A 128 -14.08 -5.82 -5.40
N LEU A 129 -13.44 -6.37 -4.37
CA LEU A 129 -12.37 -5.70 -3.62
C LEU A 129 -11.16 -5.35 -4.50
N LEU A 130 -10.75 -6.28 -5.37
CA LEU A 130 -9.65 -6.05 -6.31
C LEU A 130 -9.97 -4.90 -7.28
N SER A 131 -11.22 -4.84 -7.78
CA SER A 131 -11.68 -3.72 -8.60
C SER A 131 -11.65 -2.39 -7.85
N ARG A 132 -11.97 -2.38 -6.55
CA ARG A 132 -11.84 -1.19 -5.71
C ARG A 132 -10.37 -0.79 -5.54
N ALA A 133 -9.48 -1.75 -5.27
CA ALA A 133 -8.04 -1.50 -5.17
C ALA A 133 -7.48 -0.86 -6.44
N VAL A 134 -7.87 -1.34 -7.62
CA VAL A 134 -7.48 -0.75 -8.91
C VAL A 134 -7.97 0.70 -9.03
N ARG A 135 -9.20 1.01 -8.61
CA ARG A 135 -9.70 2.40 -8.60
C ARG A 135 -8.86 3.29 -7.68
N PHE A 136 -8.53 2.84 -6.46
CA PHE A 136 -7.66 3.58 -5.54
C PHE A 136 -6.26 3.81 -6.11
N ALA A 137 -5.75 2.89 -6.92
CA ALA A 137 -4.48 3.05 -7.64
C ALA A 137 -4.58 3.92 -8.91
N GLY A 138 -5.73 4.58 -9.13
CA GLY A 138 -5.96 5.41 -10.32
C GLY A 138 -6.04 4.62 -11.62
N GLY A 139 -6.51 3.37 -11.57
CA GLY A 139 -6.68 2.48 -12.72
C GLY A 139 -5.45 1.64 -13.08
N ASP A 140 -4.31 1.80 -12.39
CA ASP A 140 -3.09 1.03 -12.68
C ASP A 140 -3.00 -0.22 -11.79
N ALA A 141 -3.43 -1.37 -12.32
CA ALA A 141 -3.40 -2.64 -11.60
C ALA A 141 -1.99 -3.11 -11.21
N ARG A 142 -0.93 -2.65 -11.89
CA ARG A 142 0.47 -2.98 -11.57
C ARG A 142 0.89 -2.41 -10.20
N ARG A 143 0.13 -1.47 -9.66
CA ARG A 143 0.30 -0.86 -8.33
C ARG A 143 -0.43 -1.62 -7.22
N ILE A 144 -1.09 -2.73 -7.57
CA ILE A 144 -1.78 -3.59 -6.61
C ILE A 144 -0.87 -4.74 -6.22
N LEU A 145 -0.76 -4.97 -4.92
CA LEU A 145 -0.05 -6.10 -4.33
C LEU A 145 -1.04 -7.00 -3.60
N VAL A 146 -1.30 -8.17 -4.13
CA VAL A 146 -2.07 -9.21 -3.45
C VAL A 146 -1.13 -10.15 -2.71
N LEU A 147 -1.35 -10.33 -1.41
CA LEU A 147 -0.63 -11.35 -0.63
C LEU A 147 -1.53 -12.59 -0.49
N SER A 148 -0.91 -13.77 -0.51
CA SER A 148 -1.62 -15.02 -0.19
C SER A 148 -2.04 -15.06 1.27
N ILE A 149 -3.12 -15.80 1.55
CA ILE A 149 -3.58 -16.11 2.90
C ILE A 149 -2.56 -17.06 3.55
N PRO A 150 -2.05 -16.77 4.75
CA PRO A 150 -1.18 -17.72 5.47
C PRO A 150 -1.94 -18.94 5.95
N ASP A 151 -1.24 -20.06 6.12
CA ASP A 151 -1.82 -21.30 6.61
C ASP A 151 -1.86 -21.31 8.15
N TRP A 152 -3.03 -21.03 8.70
CA TRP A 152 -3.24 -21.08 10.15
C TRP A 152 -3.35 -22.50 10.70
N GLY A 153 -3.51 -23.51 9.83
CA GLY A 153 -3.59 -24.92 10.21
C GLY A 153 -2.32 -25.47 10.85
N VAL A 154 -1.20 -24.75 10.71
CA VAL A 154 0.10 -25.11 11.31
C VAL A 154 0.34 -24.47 12.68
N THR A 155 -0.59 -23.65 13.15
CA THR A 155 -0.43 -22.87 14.39
C THR A 155 -0.95 -23.61 15.62
N PRO A 156 -0.51 -23.27 16.84
CA PRO A 156 -1.07 -23.81 18.08
C PRO A 156 -2.60 -23.67 18.18
N PHE A 157 -3.17 -22.61 17.65
CA PHE A 157 -4.62 -22.38 17.60
C PHE A 157 -5.37 -23.48 16.83
N ALA A 158 -4.72 -24.13 15.88
CA ALA A 158 -5.32 -25.23 15.10
C ALA A 158 -5.28 -26.58 15.84
N GLN A 159 -4.76 -26.64 17.07
CA GLN A 159 -4.71 -27.89 17.83
C GLN A 159 -6.09 -28.54 17.95
N GLY A 160 -6.18 -29.84 17.65
CA GLY A 160 -7.43 -30.58 17.64
C GLY A 160 -8.32 -30.39 16.40
N ARG A 161 -7.85 -29.62 15.41
CA ARG A 161 -8.49 -29.45 14.10
C ARG A 161 -7.85 -30.36 13.05
N ALA A 162 -8.32 -30.30 11.81
CA ALA A 162 -7.82 -31.08 10.69
C ALA A 162 -6.83 -30.25 9.83
N PRO A 163 -5.52 -30.21 10.14
CA PRO A 163 -4.57 -29.29 9.49
C PRO A 163 -4.47 -29.53 7.98
N ALA A 164 -4.51 -30.78 7.52
CA ALA A 164 -4.48 -31.07 6.08
C ALA A 164 -5.70 -30.53 5.32
N ARG A 165 -6.88 -30.53 5.97
CA ARG A 165 -8.09 -29.92 5.39
C ARG A 165 -7.96 -28.41 5.34
N ILE A 166 -7.49 -27.77 6.43
CA ILE A 166 -7.25 -26.34 6.47
C ILE A 166 -6.28 -25.93 5.37
N ALA A 167 -5.15 -26.63 5.24
CA ALA A 167 -4.16 -26.37 4.22
C ALA A 167 -4.76 -26.44 2.80
N ALA A 168 -5.55 -27.48 2.49
CA ALA A 168 -6.18 -27.64 1.19
C ALA A 168 -7.21 -26.53 0.90
N GLU A 169 -7.99 -26.12 1.89
CA GLU A 169 -8.96 -25.02 1.76
C GLU A 169 -8.24 -23.67 1.55
N ILE A 170 -7.17 -23.38 2.29
CA ILE A 170 -6.32 -22.19 2.10
C ILE A 170 -5.69 -22.18 0.72
N ASP A 171 -5.18 -23.31 0.24
CA ASP A 171 -4.60 -23.43 -1.10
C ASP A 171 -5.65 -23.15 -2.19
N ALA A 172 -6.89 -23.62 -2.02
CA ALA A 172 -7.99 -23.34 -2.95
C ALA A 172 -8.36 -21.85 -2.98
N PHE A 173 -8.41 -21.16 -1.84
CA PHE A 173 -8.65 -19.72 -1.77
C PHE A 173 -7.48 -18.93 -2.36
N ASN A 174 -6.25 -19.34 -2.11
CA ASN A 174 -5.04 -18.74 -2.68
C ASN A 174 -4.94 -18.92 -4.20
N ALA A 175 -5.43 -20.05 -4.73
CA ALA A 175 -5.54 -20.24 -6.17
C ALA A 175 -6.51 -19.23 -6.80
N ILE A 176 -7.62 -18.89 -6.12
CA ILE A 176 -8.54 -17.83 -6.52
C ILE A 176 -7.84 -16.48 -6.51
N ASN A 177 -7.18 -16.13 -5.40
CA ASN A 177 -6.47 -14.85 -5.27
C ASN A 177 -5.43 -14.64 -6.37
N ARG A 178 -4.63 -15.68 -6.63
CA ARG A 178 -3.62 -15.66 -7.70
C ARG A 178 -4.26 -15.49 -9.08
N ALA A 179 -5.32 -16.26 -9.37
CA ALA A 179 -6.01 -16.18 -10.66
C ALA A 179 -6.63 -14.81 -10.93
N GLU A 180 -7.35 -14.26 -9.93
CA GLU A 180 -7.98 -12.94 -10.07
C GLU A 180 -6.96 -11.80 -10.13
N ALA A 181 -5.88 -11.86 -9.32
CA ALA A 181 -4.78 -10.90 -9.38
C ALA A 181 -4.10 -10.91 -10.75
N THR A 182 -3.78 -12.10 -11.27
CA THR A 182 -3.16 -12.26 -12.59
C THR A 182 -4.07 -11.74 -13.71
N ALA A 183 -5.37 -12.02 -13.63
CA ALA A 183 -6.34 -11.60 -14.65
C ALA A 183 -6.44 -10.07 -14.80
N VAL A 184 -6.24 -9.31 -13.74
CA VAL A 184 -6.25 -7.84 -13.79
C VAL A 184 -4.85 -7.23 -13.99
N GLY A 185 -3.79 -8.04 -13.95
CA GLY A 185 -2.40 -7.57 -14.02
C GLY A 185 -1.84 -7.05 -12.69
N ALA A 186 -2.44 -7.43 -11.57
CA ALA A 186 -1.93 -7.13 -10.24
C ALA A 186 -0.75 -8.06 -9.88
N ARG A 187 0.11 -7.62 -8.97
CA ARG A 187 1.23 -8.39 -8.45
C ARG A 187 0.74 -9.34 -7.36
N TYR A 188 1.33 -10.53 -7.31
CA TYR A 188 0.98 -11.55 -6.33
C TYR A 188 2.22 -12.01 -5.57
N VAL A 189 2.15 -11.99 -4.24
CA VAL A 189 3.21 -12.44 -3.35
C VAL A 189 2.71 -13.62 -2.53
N ASP A 190 3.39 -14.76 -2.65
CA ASP A 190 3.04 -15.97 -1.93
C ASP A 190 3.78 -16.03 -0.58
N VAL A 191 3.05 -15.71 0.49
CA VAL A 191 3.55 -15.77 1.88
C VAL A 191 3.17 -17.08 2.60
N THR A 192 2.31 -17.90 1.99
CA THR A 192 1.84 -19.16 2.57
C THR A 192 2.99 -20.15 2.91
N PRO A 193 4.02 -20.31 2.04
CA PRO A 193 5.15 -21.19 2.38
C PRO A 193 5.93 -20.71 3.61
N VAL A 194 6.02 -19.41 3.84
CA VAL A 194 6.67 -18.86 5.05
C VAL A 194 5.86 -19.24 6.28
N SER A 195 4.54 -19.08 6.26
CA SER A 195 3.68 -19.43 7.39
C SER A 195 3.78 -20.91 7.75
N ARG A 196 3.90 -21.81 6.76
CA ARG A 196 4.04 -23.27 6.96
C ARG A 196 5.33 -23.67 7.68
N ARG A 197 6.35 -22.82 7.69
CA ARG A 197 7.58 -23.05 8.45
C ARG A 197 7.35 -23.02 9.97
N ALA A 198 6.26 -22.42 10.43
CA ALA A 198 5.91 -22.39 11.84
C ALA A 198 5.73 -23.79 12.46
N THR A 199 5.55 -24.83 11.65
CA THR A 199 5.58 -26.23 12.11
C THR A 199 6.91 -26.62 12.76
N THR A 200 8.01 -26.02 12.36
CA THR A 200 9.38 -26.32 12.83
C THR A 200 10.06 -25.12 13.49
N ASP A 201 9.50 -23.92 13.30
CA ASP A 201 10.01 -22.67 13.87
C ASP A 201 8.87 -21.90 14.59
N PRO A 202 8.65 -22.18 15.87
CA PRO A 202 7.58 -21.54 16.63
C PRO A 202 7.80 -20.04 16.83
N THR A 203 9.01 -19.50 16.62
CA THR A 203 9.30 -18.06 16.73
C THR A 203 8.59 -17.23 15.64
N LEU A 204 8.07 -17.89 14.61
CA LEU A 204 7.28 -17.28 13.55
C LEU A 204 5.84 -16.96 13.97
N ILE A 205 5.35 -17.50 15.11
CA ILE A 205 4.01 -17.26 15.64
C ILE A 205 4.10 -16.29 16.82
N ALA A 206 3.13 -15.37 16.90
CA ALA A 206 2.99 -14.44 18.02
C ALA A 206 2.50 -15.18 19.29
N ASP A 207 2.53 -14.49 20.43
CA ASP A 207 2.21 -15.06 21.75
C ASP A 207 0.75 -15.54 21.88
N ASP A 208 -0.14 -15.10 20.98
CA ASP A 208 -1.54 -15.56 20.94
C ASP A 208 -1.71 -16.99 20.33
N GLY A 209 -0.63 -17.55 19.80
CA GLY A 209 -0.62 -18.89 19.23
C GLY A 209 -1.34 -19.01 17.87
N LEU A 210 -1.68 -17.89 17.22
CA LEU A 210 -2.40 -17.86 15.94
C LEU A 210 -1.73 -16.95 14.90
N HIS A 211 -1.52 -15.68 15.26
CA HIS A 211 -1.07 -14.67 14.30
C HIS A 211 0.44 -14.74 14.08
N PRO A 212 0.91 -14.24 12.92
CA PRO A 212 2.34 -14.13 12.63
C PRO A 212 3.07 -13.25 13.65
N SER A 213 4.26 -13.66 14.04
CA SER A 213 5.17 -12.79 14.79
C SER A 213 5.76 -11.68 13.93
N GLY A 214 6.41 -10.70 14.55
CA GLY A 214 7.18 -9.68 13.84
C GLY A 214 8.27 -10.28 12.94
N ALA A 215 8.84 -11.44 13.30
CA ALA A 215 9.82 -12.15 12.47
C ALA A 215 9.20 -12.71 11.18
N MET A 216 8.02 -13.32 11.27
CA MET A 216 7.29 -13.78 10.08
C MET A 216 6.89 -12.57 9.19
N TYR A 217 6.39 -11.50 9.77
CA TYR A 217 6.03 -10.29 9.03
C TYR A 217 7.23 -9.62 8.34
N ALA A 218 8.45 -9.72 8.94
CA ALA A 218 9.68 -9.26 8.29
C ALA A 218 9.98 -10.04 7.01
N GLU A 219 9.75 -11.35 7.01
CA GLU A 219 9.91 -12.17 5.80
C GLU A 219 8.86 -11.85 4.73
N TRP A 220 7.60 -11.60 5.13
CA TRP A 220 6.58 -11.18 4.17
C TRP A 220 6.94 -9.84 3.51
N ALA A 221 7.40 -8.86 4.30
CA ALA A 221 7.88 -7.59 3.78
C ALA A 221 9.06 -7.76 2.81
N ARG A 222 10.01 -8.67 3.13
CA ARG A 222 11.15 -8.99 2.28
C ARG A 222 10.72 -9.63 0.95
N LEU A 223 9.71 -10.51 0.96
CA LEU A 223 9.16 -11.12 -0.26
C LEU A 223 8.38 -10.09 -1.10
N ALA A 224 7.66 -9.17 -0.46
CA ALA A 224 6.89 -8.14 -1.12
C ALA A 224 7.76 -7.05 -1.77
N LEU A 225 8.93 -6.79 -1.20
CA LEU A 225 9.78 -5.66 -1.55
C LEU A 225 10.17 -5.58 -3.03
N PRO A 226 10.66 -6.64 -3.71
CA PRO A 226 11.02 -6.57 -5.14
C PRO A 226 9.79 -6.25 -6.01
N GLU A 227 8.63 -6.80 -5.69
CA GLU A 227 7.40 -6.54 -6.41
C GLU A 227 6.94 -5.10 -6.25
N VAL A 228 7.11 -4.54 -5.05
CA VAL A 228 6.76 -3.14 -4.78
C VAL A 228 7.73 -2.18 -5.44
N LEU A 229 9.05 -2.44 -5.41
CA LEU A 229 10.02 -1.64 -6.12
C LEU A 229 9.69 -1.59 -7.62
N ALA A 230 9.43 -2.74 -8.24
CA ALA A 230 9.03 -2.81 -9.64
C ALA A 230 7.67 -2.10 -9.92
N ALA A 231 6.71 -2.14 -8.97
CA ALA A 231 5.45 -1.40 -9.08
C ALA A 231 5.65 0.12 -9.07
N LEU A 232 6.65 0.59 -8.33
CA LEU A 232 6.98 2.01 -8.16
C LEU A 232 7.98 2.52 -9.21
N GLY A 233 8.60 1.64 -10.01
CA GLY A 233 9.54 2.00 -11.08
C GLY A 233 10.99 2.16 -10.60
N TYR A 234 11.37 1.43 -9.53
CA TYR A 234 12.73 1.37 -8.98
C TYR A 234 13.45 0.10 -9.42
#